data_58c4417bd146fa57e3156fe4b7bf5f9a
#
_entry.id   58c4417bd146fa57e3156fe4b7bf5f9a
#
_cell.length_a   1.000
_cell.length_b   1.000
_cell.length_c   1.000
_cell.angle_alpha   90.00
_cell.angle_beta   90.00
_cell.angle_gamma   90.00
#
_symmetry.space_group_name_H-M   'P 1'
#
loop_
_entity.id
_entity.type
_entity.pdbx_description
1 polymer ?
#
loop_
_entity_poly.entity_id
_entity_poly.type
_entity_poly.pdbx_seq_one_letter_code
_entity_poly.pdbx_strand_id
1 'polypeptide(L)'
;MSITSIYEASRRSLSNQQAAINVTAQNITNANNENFSRRKIDFNFKSTGISSQNVERVHDKFLENQIRLENQEYGRANVQSSLFKNVEIIFGEPGEGSLSSVMEKFWNSWDELSNDPESEVKRILVGNSGEQLANSLNSLNDRMENLSRESASMAQDKVTKVNALIDQLGVVNK
;
A
#
# COMPACT_ATOMS: atom_id res chain seq x y z
N MET A 1 -5.81 59.95 20.17
CA MET A 1 -5.20 58.63 20.34
C MET A 1 -3.98 58.76 21.24
N SER A 2 -3.85 57.92 22.25
CA SER A 2 -2.69 57.94 23.15
C SER A 2 -1.45 57.38 22.44
N ILE A 3 -0.24 57.86 22.74
CA ILE A 3 1.04 57.34 22.23
C ILE A 3 1.16 55.82 22.49
N THR A 4 0.64 55.38 23.63
CA THR A 4 0.60 53.95 23.99
C THR A 4 -0.24 53.11 23.02
N SER A 5 -1.39 53.67 22.54
CA SER A 5 -2.21 52.92 21.55
C SER A 5 -1.56 52.80 20.19
N ILE A 6 -0.77 53.81 19.77
CA ILE A 6 0.00 53.79 18.53
C ILE A 6 1.14 52.77 18.65
N TYR A 7 1.83 52.74 19.76
CA TYR A 7 2.91 51.76 20.02
C TYR A 7 2.38 50.33 20.00
N GLU A 8 1.28 50.05 20.70
CA GLU A 8 0.66 48.71 20.69
C GLU A 8 0.17 48.28 19.31
N ALA A 9 -0.41 49.21 18.52
CA ALA A 9 -0.80 48.91 17.14
C ALA A 9 0.41 48.58 16.25
N SER A 10 1.51 49.33 16.39
CA SER A 10 2.76 49.10 15.65
C SER A 10 3.38 47.73 16.01
N ARG A 11 3.41 47.38 17.29
CA ARG A 11 3.91 46.11 17.79
C ARG A 11 3.11 44.93 17.24
N ARG A 12 1.78 45.02 17.24
CA ARG A 12 0.88 44.03 16.67
C ARG A 12 1.08 43.88 15.16
N SER A 13 1.20 45.03 14.44
CA SER A 13 1.46 45.00 12.99
C SER A 13 2.76 44.29 12.64
N LEU A 14 3.84 44.58 13.39
CA LEU A 14 5.13 43.94 13.21
C LEU A 14 5.05 42.41 13.46
N SER A 15 4.40 41.99 14.53
CA SER A 15 4.16 40.60 14.87
C SER A 15 3.37 39.87 13.77
N ASN A 16 2.36 40.51 13.21
CA ASN A 16 1.55 39.96 12.13
C ASN A 16 2.35 39.81 10.83
N GLN A 17 3.21 40.80 10.49
CA GLN A 17 4.10 40.71 9.35
C GLN A 17 5.13 39.55 9.51
N GLN A 18 5.64 39.40 10.72
CA GLN A 18 6.56 38.30 11.02
C GLN A 18 5.88 36.94 10.87
N ALA A 19 4.64 36.81 11.29
CA ALA A 19 3.86 35.58 11.07
C ALA A 19 3.62 35.32 9.57
N ALA A 20 3.31 36.37 8.77
CA ALA A 20 3.17 36.22 7.31
C ALA A 20 4.46 35.78 6.65
N ILE A 21 5.60 36.34 7.05
CA ILE A 21 6.92 35.91 6.53
C ILE A 21 7.20 34.46 6.91
N ASN A 22 6.91 34.06 8.14
CA ASN A 22 7.09 32.66 8.59
C ASN A 22 6.23 31.66 7.79
N VAL A 23 4.96 32.01 7.52
CA VAL A 23 4.07 31.17 6.69
C VAL A 23 4.60 31.09 5.25
N THR A 24 5.07 32.20 4.69
CA THR A 24 5.66 32.25 3.36
C THR A 24 6.94 31.42 3.29
N ALA A 25 7.82 31.55 4.27
CA ALA A 25 9.05 30.76 4.36
C ALA A 25 8.76 29.25 4.45
N GLN A 26 7.77 28.85 5.27
CA GLN A 26 7.33 27.46 5.34
C GLN A 26 6.80 26.95 4.00
N ASN A 27 6.01 27.77 3.28
CA ASN A 27 5.50 27.39 1.96
C ASN A 27 6.65 27.21 0.95
N ILE A 28 7.65 28.09 0.96
CA ILE A 28 8.81 28.01 0.08
C ILE A 28 9.66 26.78 0.41
N THR A 29 9.97 26.58 1.69
CA THR A 29 10.80 25.44 2.13
C THR A 29 10.17 24.10 1.79
N ASN A 30 8.83 24.02 1.79
CA ASN A 30 8.11 22.80 1.48
C ASN A 30 7.51 22.77 0.05
N ALA A 31 7.97 23.64 -0.86
CA ALA A 31 7.41 23.71 -2.21
C ALA A 31 7.52 22.40 -3.00
N ASN A 32 8.55 21.59 -2.73
CA ASN A 32 8.79 20.30 -3.35
C ASN A 32 8.34 19.10 -2.49
N ASN A 33 7.62 19.35 -1.39
CA ASN A 33 7.11 18.29 -0.53
C ASN A 33 5.68 17.93 -0.93
N GLU A 34 5.50 16.77 -1.54
CA GLU A 34 4.20 16.27 -2.04
C GLU A 34 3.13 16.15 -0.95
N ASN A 35 3.54 15.98 0.32
CA ASN A 35 2.63 15.85 1.45
C ASN A 35 2.30 17.20 2.13
N PHE A 36 2.83 18.32 1.61
CA PHE A 36 2.61 19.63 2.18
C PHE A 36 1.50 20.37 1.45
N SER A 37 0.52 20.87 2.21
CA SER A 37 -0.49 21.80 1.68
C SER A 37 -0.12 23.24 2.02
N ARG A 38 -0.10 24.10 1.01
CA ARG A 38 0.19 25.53 1.16
C ARG A 38 -0.67 26.13 2.26
N ARG A 39 -0.06 26.96 3.09
CA ARG A 39 -0.75 27.72 4.14
C ARG A 39 -0.98 29.14 3.69
N LYS A 40 -2.13 29.68 4.05
CA LYS A 40 -2.53 31.07 3.84
C LYS A 40 -2.75 31.71 5.20
N ILE A 41 -2.33 32.96 5.37
CA ILE A 41 -2.61 33.73 6.56
C ILE A 41 -3.65 34.78 6.21
N ASP A 42 -4.74 34.81 6.99
CA ASP A 42 -5.78 35.80 6.89
C ASP A 42 -5.73 36.70 8.14
N PHE A 43 -5.82 38.03 7.91
CA PHE A 43 -5.80 39.01 8.95
C PHE A 43 -7.21 39.57 9.14
N ASN A 44 -7.72 39.50 10.37
CA ASN A 44 -8.97 40.12 10.72
C ASN A 44 -8.71 41.56 11.17
N PHE A 45 -9.35 42.52 10.47
CA PHE A 45 -9.25 43.95 10.75
C PHE A 45 -10.43 44.39 11.63
N LYS A 46 -10.12 45.16 12.69
CA LYS A 46 -11.07 45.92 13.47
C LYS A 46 -10.75 47.41 13.36
N SER A 47 -11.62 48.27 13.81
CA SER A 47 -11.44 49.74 13.80
C SER A 47 -10.15 50.21 14.48
N THR A 48 -9.56 49.38 15.35
CA THR A 48 -8.31 49.64 16.07
C THR A 48 -7.08 48.93 15.44
N GLY A 49 -7.20 48.43 14.21
CA GLY A 49 -6.15 47.70 13.50
C GLY A 49 -6.38 46.17 13.38
N ILE A 50 -5.34 45.42 13.09
CA ILE A 50 -5.41 43.94 12.96
C ILE A 50 -5.63 43.36 14.36
N SER A 51 -6.73 42.62 14.53
CA SER A 51 -7.12 42.06 15.83
C SER A 51 -6.66 40.62 16.04
N SER A 52 -6.61 39.86 14.98
CA SER A 52 -6.20 38.45 15.02
C SER A 52 -5.69 38.00 13.67
N GLN A 53 -4.86 36.95 13.69
CA GLN A 53 -4.38 36.24 12.51
C GLN A 53 -4.92 34.81 12.55
N ASN A 54 -5.36 34.33 11.40
CA ASN A 54 -5.75 32.94 11.22
C ASN A 54 -4.88 32.30 10.13
N VAL A 55 -4.29 31.16 10.42
CA VAL A 55 -3.49 30.39 9.44
C VAL A 55 -4.32 29.21 8.98
N GLU A 56 -4.71 29.23 7.73
CA GLU A 56 -5.52 28.21 7.10
C GLU A 56 -4.70 27.41 6.07
N ARG A 57 -4.97 26.11 5.99
CA ARG A 57 -4.47 25.30 4.89
C ARG A 57 -5.33 25.53 3.66
N VAL A 58 -4.68 25.80 2.53
CA VAL A 58 -5.37 25.81 1.24
C VAL A 58 -5.46 24.36 0.77
N HIS A 59 -6.64 23.81 0.82
CA HIS A 59 -6.90 22.47 0.35
C HIS A 59 -8.18 22.40 -0.46
N ASP A 60 -8.16 21.60 -1.50
CA ASP A 60 -9.33 21.25 -2.29
C ASP A 60 -9.86 19.90 -1.81
N LYS A 61 -11.01 19.92 -1.16
CA LYS A 61 -11.63 18.71 -0.62
C LYS A 61 -11.97 17.68 -1.70
N PHE A 62 -12.31 18.14 -2.90
CA PHE A 62 -12.60 17.26 -4.02
C PHE A 62 -11.33 16.54 -4.47
N LEU A 63 -10.25 17.29 -4.68
CA LEU A 63 -8.95 16.72 -5.08
C LEU A 63 -8.37 15.80 -3.99
N GLU A 64 -8.47 16.16 -2.71
CA GLU A 64 -8.04 15.30 -1.61
C GLU A 64 -8.83 13.98 -1.54
N ASN A 65 -10.13 14.02 -1.82
CA ASN A 65 -10.94 12.81 -1.90
C ASN A 65 -10.53 11.94 -3.08
N GLN A 66 -10.29 12.55 -4.24
CA GLN A 66 -9.85 11.83 -5.43
C GLN A 66 -8.48 11.18 -5.22
N ILE A 67 -7.51 11.90 -4.67
CA ILE A 67 -6.19 11.35 -4.32
C ILE A 67 -6.33 10.16 -3.36
N ARG A 68 -7.23 10.22 -2.37
CA ARG A 68 -7.46 9.09 -1.46
C ARG A 68 -8.01 7.87 -2.18
N LEU A 69 -8.97 8.07 -3.09
CA LEU A 69 -9.54 6.98 -3.88
C LEU A 69 -8.49 6.34 -4.80
N GLU A 70 -7.71 7.16 -5.49
CA GLU A 70 -6.63 6.68 -6.35
C GLU A 70 -5.53 5.94 -5.56
N ASN A 71 -5.16 6.44 -4.38
CA ASN A 71 -4.21 5.76 -3.51
C ASN A 71 -4.75 4.41 -3.00
N GLN A 72 -6.06 4.28 -2.74
CA GLN A 72 -6.68 3.01 -2.40
C GLN A 72 -6.63 2.02 -3.56
N GLU A 73 -6.99 2.47 -4.77
CA GLU A 73 -6.93 1.63 -5.98
C GLU A 73 -5.50 1.22 -6.32
N TYR A 74 -4.55 2.15 -6.23
CA TYR A 74 -3.13 1.86 -6.40
C TYR A 74 -2.64 0.82 -5.38
N GLY A 75 -3.00 1.00 -4.11
CA GLY A 75 -2.65 0.05 -3.04
C GLY A 75 -3.22 -1.34 -3.30
N ARG A 76 -4.50 -1.41 -3.71
CA ARG A 76 -5.16 -2.67 -4.09
C ARG A 76 -4.47 -3.35 -5.26
N ALA A 77 -4.22 -2.62 -6.33
CA ALA A 77 -3.55 -3.14 -7.54
C ALA A 77 -2.13 -3.63 -7.23
N ASN A 78 -1.39 -2.93 -6.39
CA ASN A 78 -0.03 -3.30 -5.99
C ASN A 78 -0.01 -4.60 -5.18
N VAL A 79 -0.91 -4.76 -4.20
CA VAL A 79 -1.06 -6.01 -3.43
C VAL A 79 -1.47 -7.16 -4.34
N GLN A 80 -2.44 -6.94 -5.21
CA GLN A 80 -2.89 -7.95 -6.17
C GLN A 80 -1.77 -8.38 -7.12
N SER A 81 -0.99 -7.44 -7.65
CA SER A 81 0.18 -7.73 -8.48
C SER A 81 1.23 -8.55 -7.72
N SER A 82 1.49 -8.22 -6.46
CA SER A 82 2.42 -8.97 -5.61
C SER A 82 1.94 -10.40 -5.36
N LEU A 83 0.65 -10.58 -5.06
CA LEU A 83 0.06 -11.92 -4.87
C LEU A 83 0.13 -12.75 -6.16
N PHE A 84 -0.18 -12.16 -7.32
CA PHE A 84 -0.06 -12.88 -8.59
C PHE A 84 1.37 -13.29 -8.91
N LYS A 85 2.37 -12.45 -8.60
CA LYS A 85 3.77 -12.83 -8.72
C LYS A 85 4.13 -14.03 -7.83
N ASN A 86 3.62 -14.07 -6.60
CA ASN A 86 3.84 -15.21 -5.73
C ASN A 86 3.17 -16.49 -6.27
N VAL A 87 1.95 -16.36 -6.81
CA VAL A 87 1.26 -17.46 -7.49
C VAL A 87 2.06 -17.92 -8.72
N GLU A 88 2.55 -16.99 -9.53
CA GLU A 88 3.39 -17.29 -10.69
C GLU A 88 4.65 -18.05 -10.30
N ILE A 89 5.32 -17.67 -9.20
CA ILE A 89 6.47 -18.40 -8.67
C ILE A 89 6.09 -19.83 -8.27
N ILE A 90 4.93 -20.02 -7.63
CA ILE A 90 4.47 -21.35 -7.19
C ILE A 90 4.22 -22.28 -8.39
N PHE A 91 3.66 -21.73 -9.49
CA PHE A 91 3.35 -22.51 -10.69
C PHE A 91 4.46 -22.50 -11.76
N GLY A 92 5.31 -21.48 -11.75
CA GLY A 92 6.19 -21.14 -12.87
C GLY A 92 7.62 -21.64 -12.75
N GLU A 93 7.96 -22.54 -11.83
CA GLU A 93 9.31 -23.11 -11.79
C GLU A 93 9.61 -23.88 -13.08
N PRO A 94 10.43 -23.35 -14.03
CA PRO A 94 10.83 -24.09 -15.19
C PRO A 94 11.82 -25.19 -14.79
N GLY A 95 11.58 -26.41 -15.19
CA GLY A 95 12.51 -27.53 -14.92
C GLY A 95 11.83 -28.88 -14.90
N GLU A 96 12.63 -29.92 -14.71
CA GLU A 96 12.17 -31.32 -14.70
C GLU A 96 11.18 -31.66 -13.58
N GLY A 97 11.10 -30.79 -12.53
CA GLY A 97 10.17 -30.91 -11.43
C GLY A 97 8.90 -30.03 -11.56
N SER A 98 8.74 -29.28 -12.65
CA SER A 98 7.55 -28.47 -12.88
C SER A 98 6.30 -29.36 -13.02
N LEU A 99 5.14 -28.83 -12.60
CA LEU A 99 3.86 -29.53 -12.75
C LEU A 99 3.64 -29.94 -14.21
N SER A 100 3.98 -29.08 -15.17
CA SER A 100 3.87 -29.38 -16.60
C SER A 100 4.72 -30.57 -17.01
N SER A 101 5.99 -30.63 -16.56
CA SER A 101 6.90 -31.75 -16.86
C SER A 101 6.42 -33.05 -16.21
N VAL A 102 5.91 -33.00 -14.98
CA VAL A 102 5.40 -34.19 -14.29
C VAL A 102 4.12 -34.70 -14.95
N MET A 103 3.23 -33.79 -15.39
CA MET A 103 2.04 -34.17 -16.19
C MET A 103 2.41 -34.78 -17.52
N GLU A 104 3.40 -34.22 -18.22
CA GLU A 104 3.89 -34.75 -19.49
C GLU A 104 4.47 -36.18 -19.31
N LYS A 105 5.27 -36.42 -18.28
CA LYS A 105 5.80 -37.75 -17.94
C LYS A 105 4.66 -38.74 -17.64
N PHE A 106 3.63 -38.32 -16.93
CA PHE A 106 2.47 -39.16 -16.65
C PHE A 106 1.73 -39.55 -17.93
N TRP A 107 1.44 -38.60 -18.81
CA TRP A 107 0.77 -38.92 -20.08
C TRP A 107 1.62 -39.76 -21.02
N ASN A 108 2.93 -39.50 -21.09
CA ASN A 108 3.84 -40.33 -21.88
C ASN A 108 3.89 -41.78 -21.37
N SER A 109 3.87 -41.99 -20.05
CA SER A 109 3.80 -43.34 -19.49
C SER A 109 2.52 -44.09 -19.83
N TRP A 110 1.39 -43.39 -19.96
CA TRP A 110 0.13 -43.97 -20.46
C TRP A 110 0.20 -44.30 -21.93
N ASP A 111 0.81 -43.47 -22.75
CA ASP A 111 0.99 -43.73 -24.19
C ASP A 111 1.90 -44.97 -24.40
N GLU A 112 3.00 -45.06 -23.66
CA GLU A 112 3.85 -46.24 -23.69
C GLU A 112 3.12 -47.52 -23.25
N LEU A 113 2.27 -47.46 -22.23
CA LEU A 113 1.46 -48.60 -21.80
C LEU A 113 0.42 -48.97 -22.86
N SER A 114 -0.17 -47.99 -23.55
CA SER A 114 -1.15 -48.26 -24.61
C SER A 114 -0.56 -49.06 -25.78
N ASN A 115 0.72 -48.85 -26.06
CA ASN A 115 1.45 -49.58 -27.12
C ASN A 115 1.84 -51.00 -26.72
N ASP A 116 1.91 -51.33 -25.42
CA ASP A 116 2.22 -52.64 -24.90
C ASP A 116 1.51 -52.91 -23.56
N PRO A 117 0.20 -53.20 -23.58
CA PRO A 117 -0.64 -53.31 -22.39
C PRO A 117 -0.30 -54.50 -21.47
N GLU A 118 0.38 -55.50 -21.97
CA GLU A 118 0.74 -56.71 -21.20
C GLU A 118 2.05 -56.51 -20.40
N SER A 119 2.81 -55.46 -20.67
CA SER A 119 4.06 -55.15 -19.97
C SER A 119 3.84 -54.74 -18.51
N GLU A 120 4.27 -55.59 -17.58
CA GLU A 120 4.24 -55.32 -16.15
C GLU A 120 5.09 -54.08 -15.79
N VAL A 121 6.22 -53.90 -16.44
CA VAL A 121 7.11 -52.77 -16.23
C VAL A 121 6.44 -51.44 -16.58
N LYS A 122 5.71 -51.39 -17.69
CA LYS A 122 4.99 -50.19 -18.11
C LYS A 122 3.82 -49.86 -17.17
N ARG A 123 3.14 -50.87 -16.63
CA ARG A 123 2.10 -50.62 -15.58
C ARG A 123 2.69 -50.03 -14.32
N ILE A 124 3.88 -50.52 -13.89
CA ILE A 124 4.58 -49.96 -12.74
C ILE A 124 5.00 -48.52 -13.02
N LEU A 125 5.49 -48.22 -14.24
CA LEU A 125 5.86 -46.86 -14.65
C LEU A 125 4.69 -45.88 -14.57
N VAL A 126 3.51 -46.26 -15.05
CA VAL A 126 2.27 -45.43 -14.92
C VAL A 126 1.93 -45.23 -13.45
N GLY A 127 2.02 -46.26 -12.61
CA GLY A 127 1.80 -46.13 -11.16
C GLY A 127 2.75 -45.13 -10.52
N ASN A 128 4.05 -45.24 -10.78
CA ASN A 128 5.07 -44.36 -10.25
C ASN A 128 4.91 -42.90 -10.74
N SER A 129 4.62 -42.72 -12.03
CA SER A 129 4.40 -41.39 -12.59
C SER A 129 3.10 -40.74 -12.05
N GLY A 130 2.06 -41.56 -11.80
CA GLY A 130 0.83 -41.13 -11.11
C GLY A 130 1.07 -40.69 -9.67
N GLU A 131 1.87 -41.44 -8.92
CA GLU A 131 2.29 -41.09 -7.55
C GLU A 131 3.11 -39.78 -7.55
N GLN A 132 4.03 -39.61 -8.49
CA GLN A 132 4.79 -38.38 -8.66
C GLN A 132 3.88 -37.17 -8.94
N LEU A 133 2.87 -37.35 -9.81
CA LEU A 133 1.90 -36.32 -10.11
C LEU A 133 1.05 -35.95 -8.88
N ALA A 134 0.57 -36.95 -8.16
CA ALA A 134 -0.19 -36.73 -6.93
C ALA A 134 0.65 -35.97 -5.87
N ASN A 135 1.89 -36.35 -5.67
CA ASN A 135 2.81 -35.68 -4.74
C ASN A 135 3.09 -34.22 -5.18
N SER A 136 3.26 -33.99 -6.47
CA SER A 136 3.44 -32.64 -7.01
C SER A 136 2.20 -31.76 -6.79
N LEU A 137 1.01 -32.30 -7.04
CA LEU A 137 -0.27 -31.59 -6.80
C LEU A 137 -0.49 -31.29 -5.31
N ASN A 138 -0.19 -32.23 -4.43
CA ASN A 138 -0.26 -32.02 -2.98
C ASN A 138 0.71 -30.92 -2.53
N SER A 139 1.96 -30.95 -2.98
CA SER A 139 2.95 -29.91 -2.68
C SER A 139 2.51 -28.54 -3.15
N LEU A 140 1.88 -28.46 -4.34
CA LEU A 140 1.35 -27.23 -4.88
C LEU A 140 0.17 -26.71 -4.03
N ASN A 141 -0.71 -27.60 -3.61
CA ASN A 141 -1.80 -27.27 -2.69
C ASN A 141 -1.27 -26.69 -1.37
N ASP A 142 -0.29 -27.34 -0.76
CA ASP A 142 0.32 -26.89 0.50
C ASP A 142 0.96 -25.50 0.35
N ARG A 143 1.64 -25.23 -0.76
CA ARG A 143 2.22 -23.90 -1.06
C ARG A 143 1.13 -22.86 -1.23
N MET A 144 0.04 -23.16 -1.91
CA MET A 144 -1.10 -22.25 -2.06
C MET A 144 -1.82 -21.96 -0.74
N GLU A 145 -2.01 -22.98 0.10
CA GLU A 145 -2.56 -22.79 1.44
C GLU A 145 -1.64 -21.93 2.33
N ASN A 146 -0.32 -22.14 2.24
CA ASN A 146 0.65 -21.32 2.96
C ASN A 146 0.57 -19.86 2.50
N LEU A 147 0.54 -19.60 1.18
CA LEU A 147 0.38 -18.25 0.63
C LEU A 147 -0.92 -17.59 1.09
N SER A 148 -2.02 -18.35 1.13
CA SER A 148 -3.31 -17.86 1.63
C SER A 148 -3.22 -17.46 3.11
N ARG A 149 -2.64 -18.32 3.96
CA ARG A 149 -2.44 -18.06 5.40
C ARG A 149 -1.52 -16.85 5.64
N GLU A 150 -0.42 -16.76 4.91
CA GLU A 150 0.50 -15.64 4.99
C GLU A 150 -0.17 -14.32 4.59
N SER A 151 -0.96 -14.35 3.51
CA SER A 151 -1.72 -13.18 3.06
C SER A 151 -2.75 -12.71 4.10
N ALA A 152 -3.44 -13.66 4.75
CA ALA A 152 -4.36 -13.35 5.83
C ALA A 152 -3.64 -12.77 7.06
N SER A 153 -2.48 -13.32 7.44
CA SER A 153 -1.65 -12.80 8.53
C SER A 153 -1.16 -11.38 8.23
N MET A 154 -0.65 -11.14 7.01
CA MET A 154 -0.25 -9.79 6.59
C MET A 154 -1.40 -8.78 6.64
N ALA A 155 -2.61 -9.18 6.25
CA ALA A 155 -3.78 -8.32 6.36
C ALA A 155 -4.09 -7.98 7.83
N GLN A 156 -4.04 -8.96 8.73
CA GLN A 156 -4.24 -8.77 10.18
C GLN A 156 -3.22 -7.79 10.75
N ASP A 157 -1.94 -7.95 10.41
CA ASP A 157 -0.86 -7.07 10.87
C ASP A 157 -1.06 -5.63 10.39
N LYS A 158 -1.51 -5.45 9.14
CA LYS A 158 -1.82 -4.11 8.60
C LYS A 158 -2.98 -3.46 9.34
N VAL A 159 -4.05 -4.22 9.62
CA VAL A 159 -5.19 -3.72 10.42
C VAL A 159 -4.75 -3.32 11.82
N THR A 160 -3.95 -4.16 12.49
CA THR A 160 -3.39 -3.86 13.81
C THR A 160 -2.56 -2.56 13.79
N LYS A 161 -1.71 -2.40 12.77
CA LYS A 161 -0.91 -1.18 12.59
C LYS A 161 -1.76 0.05 12.34
N VAL A 162 -2.82 -0.06 11.53
CA VAL A 162 -3.77 1.05 11.29
C VAL A 162 -4.46 1.45 12.59
N ASN A 163 -4.95 0.50 13.38
CA ASN A 163 -5.59 0.79 14.67
C ASN A 163 -4.63 1.49 15.63
N ALA A 164 -3.38 1.03 15.74
CA ALA A 164 -2.37 1.69 16.57
C ALA A 164 -2.09 3.14 16.13
N LEU A 165 -2.06 3.41 14.82
CA LEU A 165 -1.88 4.78 14.30
C LEU A 165 -3.09 5.66 14.59
N ILE A 166 -4.31 5.13 14.54
CA ILE A 166 -5.54 5.86 14.92
C ILE A 166 -5.50 6.23 16.39
N ASP A 167 -5.09 5.30 17.27
CA ASP A 167 -4.94 5.56 18.70
C ASP A 167 -3.91 6.66 18.98
N GLN A 168 -2.75 6.62 18.29
CA GLN A 168 -1.74 7.67 18.40
C GLN A 168 -2.27 9.03 17.95
N LEU A 169 -3.01 9.10 16.84
CA LEU A 169 -3.68 10.34 16.40
C LEU A 169 -4.68 10.85 17.42
N GLY A 170 -5.42 9.96 18.08
CA GLY A 170 -6.34 10.32 19.14
C GLY A 170 -5.65 10.95 20.36
N VAL A 171 -4.43 10.51 20.67
CA VAL A 171 -3.63 11.10 21.76
C VAL A 171 -3.08 12.49 21.39
N VAL A 172 -2.65 12.67 20.16
CA VAL A 172 -2.08 13.96 19.68
C VAL A 172 -3.15 15.05 19.56
N ASN A 173 -4.42 14.68 19.33
CA ASN A 173 -5.53 15.60 19.17
C ASN A 173 -6.24 15.97 20.49
N LYS A 174 -5.77 15.49 21.62
CA LYS A 174 -6.21 15.91 22.98
C LYS A 174 -5.33 17.03 23.52
#